data_ba389cd6210496f9ec82421cae55ef42
#
_entry.id   ba389cd6210496f9ec82421cae55ef42
#
_cell.length_a   1.000
_cell.length_b   1.000
_cell.length_c   1.000
_cell.angle_alpha   90.00
_cell.angle_beta   90.00
_cell.angle_gamma   90.00
#
_symmetry.space_group_name_H-M   'P 1'
#
loop_
_entity.id
_entity.type
_entity.pdbx_description
1 polymer ?
#
loop_
_entity_poly.entity_id
_entity_poly.type
_entity_poly.pdbx_seq_one_letter_code
_entity_poly.pdbx_strand_id
1 'polypeptide(L)'
;MTCVVGVRHEGVVYIGADSLSSDRVEAQVRQDPKVFTLGEFLIGFTSSWRMGQVLRYHFNPPTIPDGLDLHAYMVLHFVEELRTTAKKAAITEVQNSVESLGKFLVGIRGRLFCIESDFQVAESVQDYAAVGSGAAYALGAMFIQRHCTPGVRLPGAEIERALEAAAEHSPYVRRPWRVYRTTTPTP
;
A
#
# COMPACT_ATOMS: atom_id res chain seq x y z
N MET A 1 0.72 -11.88 6.54
CA MET A 1 -0.27 -11.96 5.45
C MET A 1 -1.25 -10.83 5.64
N THR A 2 -1.86 -10.27 4.56
CA THR A 2 -2.54 -8.98 4.62
C THR A 2 -3.29 -8.71 3.31
N CYS A 3 -4.18 -7.73 3.30
CA CYS A 3 -4.72 -7.11 2.09
C CYS A 3 -4.65 -5.60 2.23
N VAL A 4 -3.97 -4.94 1.29
CA VAL A 4 -3.95 -3.48 1.15
C VAL A 4 -4.54 -3.15 -0.21
N VAL A 5 -5.50 -2.22 -0.25
CA VAL A 5 -6.19 -1.78 -1.46
C VAL A 5 -6.02 -0.27 -1.61
N GLY A 6 -5.64 0.17 -2.79
CA GLY A 6 -5.52 1.59 -3.13
C GLY A 6 -6.46 1.96 -4.26
N VAL A 7 -6.99 3.18 -4.22
CA VAL A 7 -7.89 3.76 -5.23
C VAL A 7 -7.48 5.19 -5.50
N ARG A 8 -7.39 5.56 -6.77
CA ARG A 8 -7.23 6.92 -7.25
C ARG A 8 -8.58 7.47 -7.71
N HIS A 9 -8.96 8.64 -7.23
CA HIS A 9 -10.20 9.31 -7.59
C HIS A 9 -10.06 10.82 -7.48
N GLU A 10 -10.32 11.55 -8.56
CA GLU A 10 -10.31 13.02 -8.62
C GLU A 10 -9.04 13.66 -8.00
N GLY A 11 -7.86 13.13 -8.36
CA GLY A 11 -6.58 13.64 -7.87
C GLY A 11 -6.25 13.28 -6.41
N VAL A 12 -7.10 12.51 -5.73
CA VAL A 12 -6.87 12.01 -4.37
C VAL A 12 -6.62 10.51 -4.40
N VAL A 13 -5.66 10.05 -3.61
CA VAL A 13 -5.41 8.61 -3.41
C VAL A 13 -5.96 8.19 -2.06
N TYR A 14 -6.72 7.10 -2.07
CA TYR A 14 -7.23 6.42 -0.89
C TYR A 14 -6.53 5.08 -0.76
N ILE A 15 -6.07 4.73 0.42
CA ILE A 15 -5.50 3.41 0.71
C ILE A 15 -6.17 2.86 1.97
N GLY A 16 -6.60 1.61 1.90
CA GLY A 16 -7.17 0.90 3.03
C GLY A 16 -6.55 -0.47 3.21
N ALA A 17 -6.59 -0.96 4.45
CA ALA A 17 -6.06 -2.27 4.80
C ALA A 17 -6.86 -2.94 5.91
N ASP A 18 -6.65 -4.24 6.04
CA ASP A 18 -7.07 -5.06 7.15
C ASP A 18 -6.21 -4.82 8.41
N SER A 19 -6.65 -5.34 9.57
CA SER A 19 -5.95 -5.16 10.85
C SER A 19 -5.41 -6.46 11.45
N LEU A 20 -5.42 -7.57 10.72
CA LEU A 20 -4.97 -8.86 11.22
C LEU A 20 -3.44 -8.97 11.24
N SER A 21 -2.89 -9.41 12.38
CA SER A 21 -1.55 -10.02 12.49
C SER A 21 -1.70 -11.51 12.66
N SER A 22 -0.99 -12.31 11.90
CA SER A 22 -1.06 -13.77 11.97
C SER A 22 0.29 -14.39 11.62
N ASP A 23 0.71 -15.39 12.38
CA ASP A 23 1.95 -16.15 12.19
C ASP A 23 1.72 -17.61 11.79
N ARG A 24 0.52 -17.99 11.37
CA ARG A 24 -0.01 -19.32 11.04
C ARG A 24 -0.60 -20.07 12.25
N VAL A 25 -0.21 -19.76 13.47
CA VAL A 25 -0.68 -20.41 14.71
C VAL A 25 -1.63 -19.48 15.43
N GLU A 26 -1.23 -18.23 15.59
CA GLU A 26 -1.99 -17.21 16.30
C GLU A 26 -2.49 -16.12 15.37
N ALA A 27 -3.61 -15.52 15.74
CA ALA A 27 -4.23 -14.41 15.02
C ALA A 27 -4.61 -13.31 16.01
N GLN A 28 -4.09 -12.12 15.81
CA GLN A 28 -4.37 -10.95 16.63
C GLN A 28 -4.83 -9.79 15.74
N VAL A 29 -5.98 -9.19 16.10
CA VAL A 29 -6.40 -7.91 15.51
C VAL A 29 -5.67 -6.78 16.21
N ARG A 30 -4.93 -5.97 15.43
CA ARG A 30 -4.07 -4.93 15.98
C ARG A 30 -4.69 -3.55 15.94
N GLN A 31 -4.32 -2.72 16.93
CA GLN A 31 -4.72 -1.32 16.99
C GLN A 31 -3.90 -0.43 16.04
N ASP A 32 -2.62 -0.72 15.86
CA ASP A 32 -1.74 0.01 14.94
C ASP A 32 -2.13 -0.31 13.47
N PRO A 33 -2.26 0.72 12.62
CA PRO A 33 -2.71 0.51 11.24
C PRO A 33 -1.56 0.06 10.32
N LYS A 34 -1.93 -0.67 9.26
CA LYS A 34 -1.03 -1.01 8.14
C LYS A 34 -0.93 0.10 7.09
N VAL A 35 -1.66 1.19 7.28
CA VAL A 35 -1.63 2.37 6.42
C VAL A 35 -1.31 3.58 7.28
N PHE A 36 -0.41 4.43 6.81
CA PHE A 36 -0.01 5.66 7.53
C PHE A 36 0.41 6.76 6.55
N THR A 37 0.35 7.99 7.02
CA THR A 37 0.89 9.15 6.30
C THR A 37 2.31 9.47 6.74
N LEU A 38 3.14 9.90 5.79
CA LEU A 38 4.50 10.35 6.03
C LEU A 38 4.77 11.57 5.13
N GLY A 39 4.65 12.77 5.70
CA GLY A 39 4.61 13.98 4.89
C GLY A 39 3.45 13.95 3.89
N GLU A 40 3.75 14.15 2.60
CA GLU A 40 2.75 14.07 1.52
C GLU A 40 2.44 12.64 1.03
N PHE A 41 3.20 11.64 1.54
CA PHE A 41 3.02 10.24 1.16
C PHE A 41 1.97 9.54 2.02
N LEU A 42 1.13 8.75 1.38
CA LEU A 42 0.25 7.77 2.01
C LEU A 42 0.78 6.38 1.70
N ILE A 43 1.20 5.62 2.71
CA ILE A 43 1.88 4.34 2.53
C ILE A 43 1.06 3.23 3.18
N GLY A 44 0.76 2.18 2.42
CA GLY A 44 0.18 0.93 2.90
C GLY A 44 1.17 -0.22 2.71
N PHE A 45 1.43 -1.01 3.75
CA PHE A 45 2.43 -2.06 3.72
C PHE A 45 1.85 -3.47 3.92
N THR A 46 2.57 -4.46 3.40
CA THR A 46 2.29 -5.87 3.62
C THR A 46 3.47 -6.57 4.32
N SER A 47 3.37 -7.89 4.51
CA SER A 47 4.43 -8.76 5.01
C SER A 47 4.71 -8.61 6.51
N SER A 48 5.64 -7.75 6.90
CA SER A 48 6.13 -7.66 8.28
C SER A 48 5.65 -6.41 9.00
N TRP A 49 5.12 -6.57 10.21
CA TRP A 49 4.80 -5.45 11.10
C TRP A 49 6.03 -4.66 11.50
N ARG A 50 7.17 -5.35 11.73
CA ARG A 50 8.44 -4.69 12.04
C ARG A 50 8.87 -3.76 10.91
N MET A 51 8.71 -4.21 9.66
CA MET A 51 8.97 -3.39 8.49
C MET A 51 8.07 -2.14 8.46
N GLY A 52 6.77 -2.29 8.66
CA GLY A 52 5.85 -1.15 8.74
C GLY A 52 6.22 -0.14 9.82
N GLN A 53 6.67 -0.60 10.99
CA GLN A 53 7.14 0.27 12.07
C GLN A 53 8.43 1.00 11.69
N VAL A 54 9.40 0.32 11.08
CA VAL A 54 10.63 0.96 10.60
C VAL A 54 10.31 2.05 9.59
N LEU A 55 9.46 1.75 8.60
CA LEU A 55 9.07 2.74 7.60
C LEU A 55 8.34 3.94 8.22
N ARG A 56 7.45 3.69 9.14
CA ARG A 56 6.67 4.76 9.76
C ARG A 56 7.51 5.71 10.61
N TYR A 57 8.54 5.21 11.28
CA TYR A 57 9.27 5.97 12.32
C TYR A 57 10.73 6.28 11.98
N HIS A 58 11.31 5.63 10.97
CA HIS A 58 12.73 5.80 10.60
C HIS A 58 12.93 6.16 9.12
N PHE A 59 11.97 5.85 8.25
CA PHE A 59 12.08 6.23 6.84
C PHE A 59 11.78 7.72 6.68
N ASN A 60 12.66 8.40 5.95
CA ASN A 60 12.50 9.81 5.62
C ASN A 60 12.58 9.98 4.09
N PRO A 61 11.45 10.05 3.38
CA PRO A 61 11.46 10.21 1.93
C PRO A 61 12.26 11.45 1.53
N PRO A 62 13.15 11.37 0.54
CA PRO A 62 13.87 12.54 0.02
C PRO A 62 12.93 13.60 -0.51
N THR A 63 13.35 14.85 -0.49
CA THR A 63 12.62 15.95 -1.12
C THR A 63 12.49 15.70 -2.62
N ILE A 64 11.29 15.92 -3.16
CA ILE A 64 11.04 15.78 -4.59
C ILE A 64 11.64 16.98 -5.30
N PRO A 65 12.63 16.78 -6.23
CA PRO A 65 13.21 17.88 -6.99
C PRO A 65 12.18 18.53 -7.91
N ASP A 66 12.28 19.84 -8.08
CA ASP A 66 11.42 20.57 -8.98
C ASP A 66 11.61 20.09 -10.44
N GLY A 67 10.50 19.89 -11.14
CA GLY A 67 10.51 19.47 -12.54
C GLY A 67 10.86 18.00 -12.79
N LEU A 68 11.20 17.23 -11.76
CA LEU A 68 11.41 15.79 -11.93
C LEU A 68 10.08 15.06 -12.07
N ASP A 69 9.98 14.18 -13.06
CA ASP A 69 8.81 13.28 -13.17
C ASP A 69 8.67 12.41 -11.91
N LEU A 70 7.44 12.28 -11.44
CA LEU A 70 7.18 11.59 -10.16
C LEU A 70 7.50 10.09 -10.20
N HIS A 71 7.33 9.42 -11.36
CA HIS A 71 7.76 8.02 -11.50
C HIS A 71 9.28 7.91 -11.43
N ALA A 72 10.01 8.81 -12.13
CA ALA A 72 11.47 8.87 -12.05
C ALA A 72 11.94 9.13 -10.61
N TYR A 73 11.28 10.05 -9.88
CA TYR A 73 11.55 10.27 -8.45
C TYR A 73 11.36 8.99 -7.62
N MET A 74 10.25 8.27 -7.82
CA MET A 74 9.99 7.04 -7.08
C MET A 74 11.08 5.99 -7.32
N VAL A 75 11.56 5.86 -8.55
CA VAL A 75 12.61 4.89 -8.91
C VAL A 75 13.99 5.32 -8.40
N LEU A 76 14.38 6.59 -8.61
CA LEU A 76 15.75 7.06 -8.40
C LEU A 76 16.04 7.52 -6.96
N HIS A 77 15.01 7.98 -6.23
CA HIS A 77 15.19 8.59 -4.92
C HIS A 77 14.41 7.87 -3.81
N PHE A 78 13.11 7.69 -4.00
CA PHE A 78 12.26 7.10 -2.96
C PHE A 78 12.68 5.66 -2.63
N VAL A 79 12.82 4.82 -3.66
CA VAL A 79 13.17 3.40 -3.49
C VAL A 79 14.59 3.22 -2.96
N GLU A 80 15.55 4.05 -3.38
CA GLU A 80 16.93 3.95 -2.90
C GLU A 80 17.06 4.34 -1.43
N GLU A 81 16.33 5.36 -0.96
CA GLU A 81 16.28 5.68 0.47
C GLU A 81 15.51 4.63 1.28
N LEU A 82 14.45 4.06 0.70
CA LEU A 82 13.72 2.93 1.29
C LEU A 82 14.67 1.73 1.53
N ARG A 83 15.46 1.35 0.52
CA ARG A 83 16.46 0.28 0.60
C ARG A 83 17.52 0.58 1.66
N THR A 84 18.04 1.80 1.67
CA THR A 84 19.03 2.25 2.65
C THR A 84 18.50 2.14 4.06
N THR A 85 17.30 2.63 4.31
CA THR A 85 16.62 2.54 5.62
C THR A 85 16.38 1.08 6.03
N ALA A 86 15.91 0.25 5.11
CA ALA A 86 15.64 -1.16 5.37
C ALA A 86 16.92 -1.95 5.70
N LYS A 87 18.02 -1.70 5.00
CA LYS A 87 19.34 -2.28 5.28
C LYS A 87 19.86 -1.89 6.66
N LYS A 88 19.84 -0.60 7.00
CA LYS A 88 20.24 -0.11 8.33
C LYS A 88 19.45 -0.75 9.46
N ALA A 89 18.18 -1.05 9.22
CA ALA A 89 17.30 -1.69 10.20
C ALA A 89 17.35 -3.23 10.18
N ALA A 90 18.17 -3.83 9.29
CA ALA A 90 18.28 -5.28 9.09
C ALA A 90 16.92 -5.98 8.88
N ILE A 91 16.07 -5.40 8.03
CA ILE A 91 14.73 -5.94 7.70
C ILE A 91 14.60 -6.39 6.24
N THR A 92 15.67 -6.28 5.45
CA THR A 92 15.72 -6.85 4.11
C THR A 92 16.04 -8.35 4.17
N GLU A 93 15.45 -9.10 3.24
CA GLU A 93 15.81 -10.50 3.01
C GLU A 93 16.71 -10.58 1.78
N VAL A 94 17.72 -11.46 1.83
CA VAL A 94 18.59 -11.74 0.68
C VAL A 94 18.50 -13.21 0.35
N GLN A 95 17.98 -13.53 -0.83
CA GLN A 95 17.92 -14.91 -1.33
C GLN A 95 18.54 -14.96 -2.73
N ASN A 96 19.46 -15.91 -2.95
CA ASN A 96 20.19 -16.04 -4.21
C ASN A 96 20.83 -14.72 -4.71
N SER A 97 21.40 -13.95 -3.79
CA SER A 97 21.98 -12.62 -4.05
C SER A 97 20.97 -11.54 -4.49
N VAL A 98 19.69 -11.82 -4.43
CA VAL A 98 18.63 -10.85 -4.68
C VAL A 98 18.09 -10.33 -3.36
N GLU A 99 18.13 -9.02 -3.19
CA GLU A 99 17.55 -8.33 -2.03
C GLU A 99 16.06 -8.15 -2.22
N SER A 100 15.30 -8.39 -1.16
CA SER A 100 13.86 -8.22 -1.18
C SER A 100 13.32 -7.59 0.11
N LEU A 101 12.13 -7.02 0.00
CA LEU A 101 11.36 -6.45 1.09
C LEU A 101 9.87 -6.78 0.87
N GLY A 102 8.99 -6.35 1.74
CA GLY A 102 7.55 -6.47 1.51
C GLY A 102 7.06 -5.58 0.37
N LYS A 103 5.83 -5.82 -0.08
CA LYS A 103 5.15 -4.98 -1.08
C LYS A 103 4.43 -3.81 -0.41
N PHE A 104 4.38 -2.68 -1.11
CA PHE A 104 3.75 -1.45 -0.64
C PHE A 104 2.83 -0.85 -1.69
N LEU A 105 1.80 -0.14 -1.23
CA LEU A 105 1.12 0.87 -2.02
C LEU A 105 1.54 2.25 -1.52
N VAL A 106 1.84 3.15 -2.44
CA VAL A 106 2.24 4.52 -2.13
C VAL A 106 1.39 5.49 -2.93
N GLY A 107 0.62 6.31 -2.21
CA GLY A 107 -0.16 7.41 -2.79
C GLY A 107 0.55 8.74 -2.58
N ILE A 108 0.72 9.51 -3.66
CA ILE A 108 1.33 10.84 -3.62
C ILE A 108 0.87 11.67 -4.82
N ARG A 109 0.51 12.93 -4.60
CA ARG A 109 0.14 13.91 -5.65
C ARG A 109 -0.83 13.33 -6.68
N GLY A 110 -1.86 12.61 -6.21
CA GLY A 110 -2.88 12.01 -7.07
C GLY A 110 -2.45 10.78 -7.85
N ARG A 111 -1.23 10.27 -7.66
CA ARG A 111 -0.73 9.03 -8.30
C ARG A 111 -0.62 7.90 -7.28
N LEU A 112 -0.89 6.68 -7.72
CA LEU A 112 -0.86 5.46 -6.92
C LEU A 112 0.20 4.52 -7.49
N PHE A 113 1.25 4.29 -6.71
CA PHE A 113 2.36 3.39 -7.04
C PHE A 113 2.28 2.09 -6.25
N CYS A 114 2.69 1.00 -6.89
CA CYS A 114 2.97 -0.27 -6.25
C CYS A 114 4.49 -0.47 -6.22
N ILE A 115 5.05 -0.68 -5.05
CA ILE A 115 6.45 -1.08 -4.89
C ILE A 115 6.46 -2.58 -4.66
N GLU A 116 7.06 -3.30 -5.60
CA GLU A 116 7.18 -4.76 -5.56
C GLU A 116 8.29 -5.21 -4.59
N SER A 117 8.33 -6.50 -4.30
CA SER A 117 9.30 -7.03 -3.32
C SER A 117 10.76 -6.88 -3.74
N ASP A 118 11.05 -6.80 -5.02
CA ASP A 118 12.37 -6.55 -5.61
C ASP A 118 12.68 -5.06 -5.80
N PHE A 119 11.87 -4.18 -5.20
CA PHE A 119 11.94 -2.72 -5.30
C PHE A 119 11.54 -2.13 -6.65
N GLN A 120 10.99 -2.92 -7.57
CA GLN A 120 10.39 -2.39 -8.79
C GLN A 120 9.25 -1.44 -8.45
N VAL A 121 9.19 -0.32 -9.15
CA VAL A 121 8.10 0.65 -9.08
C VAL A 121 7.15 0.43 -10.23
N ALA A 122 5.90 0.14 -9.93
CA ALA A 122 4.84 0.00 -10.91
C ALA A 122 3.72 1.02 -10.67
N GLU A 123 3.08 1.46 -11.72
CA GLU A 123 1.87 2.27 -11.68
C GLU A 123 0.80 1.59 -12.53
N SER A 124 -0.35 1.28 -11.93
CA SER A 124 -1.43 0.63 -12.66
C SER A 124 -2.08 1.59 -13.66
N VAL A 125 -2.42 1.10 -14.85
CA VAL A 125 -3.29 1.83 -15.79
C VAL A 125 -4.72 1.95 -15.25
N GLN A 126 -5.10 1.07 -14.33
CA GLN A 126 -6.37 1.16 -13.61
C GLN A 126 -6.26 2.20 -12.49
N ASP A 127 -7.39 2.77 -12.11
CA ASP A 127 -7.45 3.70 -10.97
C ASP A 127 -7.40 3.00 -9.61
N TYR A 128 -7.00 1.74 -9.57
CA TYR A 128 -6.89 0.95 -8.35
C TYR A 128 -5.74 -0.05 -8.43
N ALA A 129 -5.27 -0.46 -7.25
CA ALA A 129 -4.29 -1.51 -7.07
C ALA A 129 -4.54 -2.24 -5.75
N ALA A 130 -4.02 -3.46 -5.62
CA ALA A 130 -4.02 -4.18 -4.35
C ALA A 130 -2.75 -5.00 -4.20
N VAL A 131 -2.28 -5.15 -2.96
CA VAL A 131 -1.11 -5.96 -2.59
C VAL A 131 -1.40 -6.82 -1.37
N GLY A 132 -0.64 -7.90 -1.22
CA GLY A 132 -0.77 -8.86 -0.12
C GLY A 132 -1.54 -10.13 -0.50
N SER A 133 -1.74 -11.03 0.46
CA SER A 133 -2.34 -12.35 0.21
C SER A 133 -3.82 -12.29 -0.19
N GLY A 134 -4.54 -11.23 0.16
CA GLY A 134 -5.93 -11.01 -0.23
C GLY A 134 -6.09 -10.23 -1.55
N ALA A 135 -4.99 -9.82 -2.20
CA ALA A 135 -5.02 -8.90 -3.34
C ALA A 135 -5.84 -9.40 -4.52
N ALA A 136 -5.74 -10.69 -4.86
CA ALA A 136 -6.48 -11.26 -6.01
C ALA A 136 -8.01 -11.12 -5.85
N TYR A 137 -8.52 -11.38 -4.66
CA TYR A 137 -9.95 -11.24 -4.36
C TYR A 137 -10.38 -9.76 -4.39
N ALA A 138 -9.56 -8.90 -3.78
CA ALA A 138 -9.81 -7.47 -3.78
C ALA A 138 -9.80 -6.87 -5.19
N LEU A 139 -8.86 -7.25 -6.06
CA LEU A 139 -8.78 -6.80 -7.44
C LEU A 139 -10.01 -7.24 -8.25
N GLY A 140 -10.48 -8.49 -8.07
CA GLY A 140 -11.71 -8.96 -8.70
C GLY A 140 -12.93 -8.14 -8.28
N ALA A 141 -13.07 -7.86 -6.96
CA ALA A 141 -14.13 -7.03 -6.45
C ALA A 141 -14.05 -5.58 -6.96
N MET A 142 -12.85 -5.00 -7.04
CA MET A 142 -12.63 -3.67 -7.61
C MET A 142 -12.99 -3.63 -9.10
N PHE A 143 -12.63 -4.66 -9.88
CA PHE A 143 -13.00 -4.75 -11.29
C PHE A 143 -14.51 -4.67 -11.47
N ILE A 144 -15.27 -5.49 -10.75
CA ILE A 144 -16.75 -5.49 -10.84
C ILE A 144 -17.32 -4.14 -10.44
N GLN A 145 -16.84 -3.55 -9.35
CA GLN A 145 -17.32 -2.23 -8.90
C GLN A 145 -17.03 -1.13 -9.93
N ARG A 146 -15.90 -1.18 -10.59
CA ARG A 146 -15.45 -0.15 -11.53
C ARG A 146 -16.05 -0.29 -12.94
N HIS A 147 -16.30 -1.49 -13.38
CA HIS A 147 -16.71 -1.74 -14.77
C HIS A 147 -18.16 -2.24 -14.93
N CYS A 148 -18.73 -2.86 -13.90
CA CYS A 148 -20.02 -3.49 -13.99
C CYS A 148 -21.11 -2.86 -13.11
N THR A 149 -20.74 -1.98 -12.16
CA THR A 149 -21.70 -1.36 -11.24
C THR A 149 -21.84 0.13 -11.56
N PRO A 150 -23.00 0.57 -12.06
CA PRO A 150 -23.27 1.99 -12.26
C PRO A 150 -23.48 2.71 -10.93
N GLY A 151 -23.18 3.99 -10.88
CA GLY A 151 -23.49 4.86 -9.74
C GLY A 151 -22.35 5.78 -9.34
N VAL A 152 -22.55 6.48 -8.22
CA VAL A 152 -21.59 7.42 -7.68
C VAL A 152 -20.41 6.65 -7.09
N ARG A 153 -19.20 7.13 -7.39
CA ARG A 153 -17.97 6.56 -6.85
C ARG A 153 -17.76 7.03 -5.41
N LEU A 154 -17.60 6.06 -4.52
CA LEU A 154 -17.29 6.30 -3.10
C LEU A 154 -16.03 5.49 -2.75
N PRO A 155 -14.82 6.05 -2.96
CA PRO A 155 -13.55 5.32 -2.88
C PRO A 155 -13.36 4.56 -1.57
N GLY A 156 -13.72 5.16 -0.44
CA GLY A 156 -13.65 4.49 0.87
C GLY A 156 -14.52 3.23 0.93
N ALA A 157 -15.78 3.34 0.49
CA ALA A 157 -16.71 2.20 0.48
C ALA A 157 -16.32 1.15 -0.58
N GLU A 158 -15.72 1.55 -1.71
CA GLU A 158 -15.18 0.61 -2.71
C GLU A 158 -14.04 -0.21 -2.12
N ILE A 159 -13.12 0.42 -1.39
CA ILE A 159 -12.03 -0.24 -0.69
C ILE A 159 -12.58 -1.21 0.38
N GLU A 160 -13.54 -0.77 1.19
CA GLU A 160 -14.13 -1.62 2.22
C GLU A 160 -14.78 -2.88 1.63
N ARG A 161 -15.55 -2.75 0.56
CA ARG A 161 -16.15 -3.91 -0.14
C ARG A 161 -15.11 -4.85 -0.74
N ALA A 162 -14.01 -4.30 -1.27
CA ALA A 162 -12.90 -5.11 -1.78
C ALA A 162 -12.18 -5.88 -0.64
N LEU A 163 -12.00 -5.25 0.52
CA LEU A 163 -11.45 -5.89 1.71
C LEU A 163 -12.42 -6.95 2.28
N GLU A 164 -13.73 -6.72 2.21
CA GLU A 164 -14.75 -7.73 2.57
C GLU A 164 -14.64 -8.97 1.67
N ALA A 165 -14.59 -8.77 0.36
CA ALA A 165 -14.41 -9.88 -0.57
C ALA A 165 -13.12 -10.67 -0.29
N ALA A 166 -12.05 -9.97 0.06
CA ALA A 166 -10.82 -10.62 0.48
C ALA A 166 -10.94 -11.37 1.80
N ALA A 167 -11.69 -10.85 2.77
CA ALA A 167 -11.90 -11.49 4.07
C ALA A 167 -12.78 -12.74 3.98
N GLU A 168 -13.74 -12.76 3.07
CA GLU A 168 -14.61 -13.93 2.84
C GLU A 168 -13.81 -15.15 2.36
N HIS A 169 -12.78 -14.93 1.56
CA HIS A 169 -12.02 -16.01 0.90
C HIS A 169 -10.60 -16.21 1.43
N SER A 170 -10.12 -15.32 2.32
CA SER A 170 -8.77 -15.40 2.89
C SER A 170 -8.80 -15.43 4.42
N PRO A 171 -8.25 -16.47 5.06
CA PRO A 171 -8.15 -16.52 6.52
C PRO A 171 -7.19 -15.46 7.09
N TYR A 172 -6.49 -14.75 6.22
CA TYR A 172 -5.44 -13.79 6.59
C TYR A 172 -5.86 -12.34 6.44
N VAL A 173 -7.13 -12.08 6.21
CA VAL A 173 -7.70 -10.73 6.09
C VAL A 173 -8.87 -10.62 7.06
N ARG A 174 -8.84 -9.62 7.95
CA ARG A 174 -9.88 -9.46 8.98
C ARG A 174 -10.08 -8.00 9.38
N ARG A 175 -11.33 -7.65 9.63
CA ARG A 175 -11.73 -6.35 10.21
C ARG A 175 -11.01 -6.05 11.54
N PRO A 176 -10.92 -4.73 11.92
CA PRO A 176 -11.52 -3.55 11.29
C PRO A 176 -10.73 -3.07 10.07
N TRP A 177 -11.45 -2.47 9.12
CA TRP A 177 -10.83 -1.79 7.98
C TRP A 177 -10.32 -0.41 8.42
N ARG A 178 -9.15 -0.03 7.93
CA ARG A 178 -8.56 1.29 8.16
C ARG A 178 -8.31 1.93 6.80
N VAL A 179 -9.08 2.96 6.46
CA VAL A 179 -8.97 3.67 5.19
C VAL A 179 -8.50 5.10 5.44
N TYR A 180 -7.48 5.52 4.71
CA TYR A 180 -6.90 6.85 4.76
C TYR A 180 -6.86 7.44 3.35
N ARG A 181 -6.66 8.76 3.26
CA ARG A 181 -6.49 9.44 1.97
C ARG A 181 -5.32 10.41 2.02
N THR A 182 -4.75 10.71 0.84
CA THR A 182 -3.80 11.82 0.70
C THR A 182 -4.52 13.14 0.95
N THR A 183 -3.82 14.08 1.57
CA THR A 183 -4.27 15.48 1.58
C THR A 183 -4.14 16.03 0.17
N THR A 184 -5.17 16.72 -0.32
CA THR A 184 -5.06 17.47 -1.56
C THR A 184 -3.97 18.53 -1.36
N PRO A 185 -2.99 18.66 -2.26
CA PRO A 185 -2.08 19.79 -2.16
C PRO A 185 -2.93 21.07 -2.20
N THR A 186 -2.74 21.94 -1.23
CA THR A 186 -3.27 23.29 -1.32
C THR A 186 -2.61 23.96 -2.52
N PRO A 187 -3.38 24.60 -3.43
CA PRO A 187 -2.85 25.25 -4.61
C PRO A 187 -1.85 26.36 -4.28
#